data_b84e8a15f09c784431b5c733c207e73b
#
_entry.id   b84e8a15f09c784431b5c733c207e73b
#
_cell.length_a   1.000
_cell.length_b   1.000
_cell.length_c   1.000
_cell.angle_alpha   90.00
_cell.angle_beta   90.00
_cell.angle_gamma   90.00
#
_symmetry.space_group_name_H-M   'P 1'
#
loop_
_entity.id
_entity.type
_entity.pdbx_description
1 polymer ?
#
loop_
_entity_poly.entity_id
_entity_poly.type
_entity_poly.pdbx_seq_one_letter_code
_entity_poly.pdbx_strand_id
1 'polypeptide(L)'
;MLELNDIKKDYVSGSTTVSALKGINLRFRDCEFVSILGQSGCGKTTMLNIIGGLDKYTSGDLKINGVSTKNYKDRDWDFYRNNSIGFVFQSYNLIPHQTVLSNVELALTLSGVSKAERKKRAIEALEKVGLGEQIHKKPNQMSGGQMQRVAIARALVNNPDILLADEPTGALDTETSIQIMELLKEISKDRLIIMVTHNPELAKNYSTRIVKLLDGVITDDSDPYTLEDMEADIRAKEAGKGK
;
A
#
# COMPACT_ATOMS: atom_id res chain seq x y z
N MET A 1 -1.21 -2.39 13.33
CA MET A 1 -2.51 -1.65 13.39
C MET A 1 -2.35 -0.23 12.91
N LEU A 2 -3.24 0.24 12.05
CA LEU A 2 -3.22 1.56 11.43
C LEU A 2 -4.53 2.29 11.71
N GLU A 3 -4.47 3.56 12.18
CA GLU A 3 -5.63 4.37 12.50
C GLU A 3 -5.50 5.78 11.94
N LEU A 4 -6.56 6.25 11.28
CA LEU A 4 -6.76 7.63 10.87
C LEU A 4 -7.82 8.25 11.78
N ASN A 5 -7.48 9.32 12.49
CA ASN A 5 -8.37 10.01 13.40
C ASN A 5 -8.53 11.47 12.95
N ASP A 6 -9.72 11.82 12.42
CA ASP A 6 -10.07 13.14 11.89
C ASP A 6 -9.02 13.70 10.91
N ILE A 7 -8.50 12.86 10.00
CA ILE A 7 -7.47 13.28 9.04
C ILE A 7 -8.05 14.25 8.03
N LYS A 8 -7.46 15.45 7.99
CA LYS A 8 -7.78 16.51 6.99
C LYS A 8 -6.54 16.82 6.17
N LYS A 9 -6.76 17.10 4.90
CA LYS A 9 -5.70 17.54 3.98
C LYS A 9 -6.19 18.66 3.10
N ASP A 10 -5.52 19.80 3.24
CA ASP A 10 -5.73 20.98 2.40
C ASP A 10 -4.45 21.23 1.57
N TYR A 11 -4.66 21.51 0.28
CA TYR A 11 -3.64 22.00 -0.61
C TYR A 11 -3.87 23.49 -0.87
N VAL A 12 -2.86 24.30 -0.55
CA VAL A 12 -2.92 25.76 -0.74
C VAL A 12 -2.06 26.14 -1.93
N SER A 13 -2.67 26.80 -2.92
CA SER A 13 -1.98 27.34 -4.09
C SER A 13 -2.41 28.80 -4.29
N GLY A 14 -1.53 29.73 -3.91
CA GLY A 14 -1.84 31.15 -3.88
C GLY A 14 -3.01 31.46 -2.94
N SER A 15 -4.09 32.05 -3.47
CA SER A 15 -5.31 32.35 -2.71
C SER A 15 -6.35 31.20 -2.70
N THR A 16 -6.09 30.11 -3.40
CA THR A 16 -7.04 29.00 -3.52
C THR A 16 -6.64 27.86 -2.56
N THR A 17 -7.62 27.38 -1.78
CA THR A 17 -7.46 26.19 -0.93
C THR A 17 -8.38 25.11 -1.44
N VAL A 18 -7.82 23.91 -1.66
CA VAL A 18 -8.56 22.72 -2.06
C VAL A 18 -8.49 21.71 -0.93
N SER A 19 -9.61 21.42 -0.29
CA SER A 19 -9.70 20.40 0.77
C SER A 19 -9.88 19.02 0.15
N ALA A 20 -8.80 18.27 0.09
CA ALA A 20 -8.76 16.92 -0.48
C ALA A 20 -9.31 15.84 0.47
N LEU A 21 -9.11 16.00 1.79
CA LEU A 21 -9.67 15.13 2.84
C LEU A 21 -10.29 16.01 3.93
N LYS A 22 -11.49 15.62 4.39
CA LYS A 22 -12.35 16.46 5.24
C LYS A 22 -12.73 15.80 6.57
N GLY A 23 -11.77 15.12 7.20
CA GLY A 23 -11.98 14.48 8.50
C GLY A 23 -12.22 12.97 8.37
N ILE A 24 -11.24 12.27 7.81
CA ILE A 24 -11.28 10.81 7.64
C ILE A 24 -11.05 10.14 9.00
N ASN A 25 -11.99 9.28 9.37
CA ASN A 25 -11.88 8.35 10.49
C ASN A 25 -11.94 6.92 9.95
N LEU A 26 -10.84 6.18 10.07
CA LEU A 26 -10.73 4.83 9.53
C LEU A 26 -9.71 4.02 10.33
N ARG A 27 -10.03 2.76 10.61
CA ARG A 27 -9.12 1.81 11.24
C ARG A 27 -8.99 0.58 10.37
N PHE A 28 -7.82 -0.04 10.40
CA PHE A 28 -7.51 -1.22 9.59
C PHE A 28 -7.11 -2.39 10.48
N ARG A 29 -7.53 -3.60 10.08
CA ARG A 29 -7.05 -4.86 10.65
C ARG A 29 -5.63 -5.12 10.17
N ASP A 30 -4.88 -5.96 10.87
CA ASP A 30 -3.50 -6.26 10.49
C ASP A 30 -3.41 -7.12 9.21
N CYS A 31 -4.43 -7.91 8.93
CA CYS A 31 -4.54 -8.74 7.73
C CYS A 31 -5.93 -8.55 7.14
N GLU A 32 -6.04 -7.77 6.07
CA GLU A 32 -7.27 -7.60 5.28
C GLU A 32 -6.93 -7.06 3.88
N PHE A 33 -7.85 -7.22 2.95
CA PHE A 33 -7.79 -6.56 1.64
C PHE A 33 -8.87 -5.47 1.59
N VAL A 34 -8.47 -4.23 1.79
CA VAL A 34 -9.38 -3.08 1.75
C VAL A 34 -9.27 -2.37 0.41
N SER A 35 -10.41 -2.16 -0.25
CA SER A 35 -10.50 -1.25 -1.40
C SER A 35 -11.12 0.07 -1.00
N ILE A 36 -10.42 1.17 -1.28
CA ILE A 36 -10.95 2.54 -1.21
C ILE A 36 -11.50 2.86 -2.59
N LEU A 37 -12.82 2.85 -2.70
CA LEU A 37 -13.54 3.04 -3.95
C LEU A 37 -14.06 4.48 -4.06
N GLY A 38 -13.87 5.11 -5.20
CA GLY A 38 -14.40 6.45 -5.47
C GLY A 38 -14.00 6.99 -6.83
N GLN A 39 -14.63 8.07 -7.26
CA GLN A 39 -14.33 8.71 -8.54
C GLN A 39 -12.94 9.36 -8.55
N SER A 40 -12.43 9.68 -9.74
CA SER A 40 -11.18 10.42 -9.87
C SER A 40 -11.28 11.79 -9.16
N GLY A 41 -10.22 12.17 -8.45
CA GLY A 41 -10.17 13.45 -7.72
C GLY A 41 -10.84 13.46 -6.34
N CYS A 42 -11.51 12.39 -5.88
CA CYS A 42 -12.18 12.38 -4.58
C CYS A 42 -11.27 12.26 -3.35
N GLY A 43 -9.93 12.21 -3.52
CA GLY A 43 -8.96 12.16 -2.42
C GLY A 43 -8.30 10.81 -2.14
N LYS A 44 -8.56 9.73 -2.92
CA LYS A 44 -8.02 8.37 -2.70
C LYS A 44 -6.50 8.32 -2.66
N THR A 45 -5.83 8.82 -3.70
CA THR A 45 -4.36 8.86 -3.79
C THR A 45 -3.77 9.76 -2.69
N THR A 46 -4.43 10.87 -2.34
CA THR A 46 -4.03 11.73 -1.22
C THR A 46 -4.04 10.95 0.09
N MET A 47 -5.11 10.19 0.36
CA MET A 47 -5.20 9.35 1.55
C MET A 47 -4.12 8.27 1.56
N LEU A 48 -3.89 7.58 0.44
CA LEU A 48 -2.86 6.57 0.29
C LEU A 48 -1.45 7.14 0.56
N ASN A 49 -1.15 8.33 0.01
CA ASN A 49 0.11 9.02 0.22
C ASN A 49 0.34 9.43 1.69
N ILE A 50 -0.71 9.86 2.39
CA ILE A 50 -0.64 10.18 3.82
C ILE A 50 -0.37 8.90 4.62
N ILE A 51 -1.10 7.83 4.37
CA ILE A 51 -0.88 6.52 5.02
C ILE A 51 0.55 6.05 4.80
N GLY A 52 1.07 6.19 3.58
CA GLY A 52 2.43 5.77 3.23
C GLY A 52 3.54 6.74 3.64
N GLY A 53 3.21 7.88 4.27
CA GLY A 53 4.19 8.89 4.67
C GLY A 53 4.88 9.60 3.50
N LEU A 54 4.24 9.64 2.32
CA LEU A 54 4.71 10.39 1.16
C LEU A 54 4.18 11.83 1.17
N ASP A 55 3.08 12.09 1.88
CA ASP A 55 2.52 13.42 2.09
C ASP A 55 2.12 13.61 3.55
N LYS A 56 2.05 14.86 4.01
CA LYS A 56 1.67 15.22 5.38
C LYS A 56 0.20 15.63 5.42
N TYR A 57 -0.54 15.17 6.44
CA TYR A 57 -1.89 15.67 6.70
C TYR A 57 -1.85 17.09 7.29
N THR A 58 -2.90 17.89 7.08
CA THR A 58 -3.02 19.26 7.60
C THR A 58 -3.41 19.24 9.08
N SER A 59 -4.35 18.38 9.46
CA SER A 59 -4.78 18.18 10.84
C SER A 59 -5.30 16.76 11.06
N GLY A 60 -5.54 16.39 12.31
CA GLY A 60 -5.92 15.05 12.71
C GLY A 60 -4.77 14.28 13.34
N ASP A 61 -4.84 12.96 13.37
CA ASP A 61 -3.80 12.09 13.89
C ASP A 61 -3.77 10.75 13.15
N LEU A 62 -2.66 10.45 12.49
CA LEU A 62 -2.34 9.12 11.98
C LEU A 62 -1.58 8.36 13.06
N LYS A 63 -2.11 7.19 13.47
CA LYS A 63 -1.41 6.31 14.41
C LYS A 63 -0.99 5.02 13.72
N ILE A 64 0.25 4.63 13.99
CA ILE A 64 0.88 3.40 13.51
C ILE A 64 1.25 2.57 14.73
N ASN A 65 0.68 1.38 14.86
CA ASN A 65 0.86 0.51 16.03
C ASN A 65 0.61 1.24 17.37
N GLY A 66 -0.44 2.07 17.41
CA GLY A 66 -0.84 2.86 18.58
C GLY A 66 0.01 4.13 18.82
N VAL A 67 1.07 4.35 18.03
CA VAL A 67 1.95 5.53 18.18
C VAL A 67 1.51 6.63 17.22
N SER A 68 1.25 7.84 17.75
CA SER A 68 0.92 9.02 16.97
C SER A 68 2.10 9.49 16.11
N THR A 69 1.83 9.79 14.84
CA THR A 69 2.85 10.30 13.90
C THR A 69 3.06 11.81 13.96
N LYS A 70 2.33 12.53 14.82
CA LYS A 70 2.44 14.01 14.96
C LYS A 70 3.88 14.48 15.24
N ASN A 71 4.63 13.69 15.98
CA ASN A 71 6.00 14.02 16.36
C ASN A 71 7.05 13.28 15.51
N TYR A 72 6.65 12.58 14.45
CA TYR A 72 7.58 11.89 13.56
C TYR A 72 8.47 12.90 12.85
N LYS A 73 9.77 12.63 12.90
CA LYS A 73 10.80 13.33 12.13
C LYS A 73 11.01 12.61 10.78
N ASP A 74 11.72 13.23 9.87
CA ASP A 74 12.00 12.64 8.56
C ASP A 74 12.63 11.24 8.66
N ARG A 75 13.52 11.02 9.66
CA ARG A 75 14.11 9.71 9.93
C ARG A 75 13.09 8.64 10.32
N ASP A 76 12.04 9.01 11.07
CA ASP A 76 11.00 8.08 11.51
C ASP A 76 10.13 7.68 10.31
N TRP A 77 9.82 8.66 9.44
CA TRP A 77 9.13 8.42 8.18
C TRP A 77 9.97 7.57 7.20
N ASP A 78 11.28 7.81 7.09
CA ASP A 78 12.18 6.97 6.28
C ASP A 78 12.19 5.53 6.79
N PHE A 79 12.29 5.34 8.10
CA PHE A 79 12.22 4.02 8.71
C PHE A 79 10.88 3.32 8.42
N TYR A 80 9.77 4.01 8.59
CA TYR A 80 8.44 3.50 8.31
C TYR A 80 8.29 3.09 6.84
N ARG A 81 8.66 3.96 5.90
CA ARG A 81 8.59 3.66 4.46
C ARG A 81 9.45 2.48 4.05
N ASN A 82 10.64 2.37 4.62
CA ASN A 82 11.58 1.32 4.23
C ASN A 82 11.26 -0.05 4.83
N ASN A 83 10.59 -0.09 5.99
CA ASN A 83 10.41 -1.34 6.72
C ASN A 83 8.95 -1.80 6.80
N SER A 84 7.99 -0.88 6.86
CA SER A 84 6.59 -1.22 7.11
C SER A 84 5.69 -1.09 5.88
N ILE A 85 6.13 -0.35 4.85
CA ILE A 85 5.31 -0.04 3.67
C ILE A 85 5.91 -0.60 2.39
N GLY A 86 5.07 -1.23 1.57
CA GLY A 86 5.33 -1.50 0.16
C GLY A 86 4.39 -0.68 -0.72
N PHE A 87 4.91 -0.07 -1.79
CA PHE A 87 4.10 0.68 -2.75
C PHE A 87 4.03 0.00 -4.11
N VAL A 88 2.81 -0.11 -4.64
CA VAL A 88 2.50 -0.55 -6.00
C VAL A 88 1.74 0.55 -6.71
N PHE A 89 2.28 1.07 -7.80
CA PHE A 89 1.70 2.17 -8.58
C PHE A 89 1.14 1.70 -9.93
N GLN A 90 0.21 2.46 -10.48
CA GLN A 90 -0.36 2.21 -11.81
C GLN A 90 0.71 2.23 -12.92
N SER A 91 1.68 3.14 -12.84
CA SER A 91 2.74 3.32 -13.83
C SER A 91 4.01 2.51 -13.55
N TYR A 92 3.93 1.47 -12.72
CA TYR A 92 5.02 0.55 -12.31
C TYR A 92 6.20 1.23 -11.63
N ASN A 93 6.60 2.43 -12.02
CA ASN A 93 7.74 3.20 -11.52
C ASN A 93 9.05 2.38 -11.49
N LEU A 94 9.31 1.63 -12.55
CA LEU A 94 10.54 0.89 -12.75
C LEU A 94 11.61 1.77 -13.41
N ILE A 95 12.88 1.56 -13.07
CA ILE A 95 14.01 2.24 -13.68
C ILE A 95 14.32 1.56 -15.03
N PRO A 96 14.09 2.24 -16.19
CA PRO A 96 14.06 1.56 -17.49
C PRO A 96 15.40 0.98 -17.94
N HIS A 97 16.52 1.56 -17.52
CA HIS A 97 17.87 1.13 -17.89
C HIS A 97 18.45 0.07 -16.97
N GLN A 98 17.81 -0.22 -15.83
CA GLN A 98 18.19 -1.28 -14.91
C GLN A 98 17.47 -2.60 -15.23
N THR A 99 18.08 -3.71 -14.82
CA THR A 99 17.46 -5.04 -14.91
C THR A 99 16.28 -5.17 -13.94
N VAL A 100 15.44 -6.17 -14.16
CA VAL A 100 14.36 -6.57 -13.26
C VAL A 100 14.92 -6.83 -11.85
N LEU A 101 16.00 -7.60 -11.75
CA LEU A 101 16.67 -7.88 -10.48
C LEU A 101 17.11 -6.57 -9.79
N SER A 102 17.82 -5.68 -10.50
CA SER A 102 18.32 -4.42 -9.94
C SER A 102 17.19 -3.50 -9.47
N ASN A 103 16.04 -3.50 -10.15
CA ASN A 103 14.86 -2.75 -9.73
C ASN A 103 14.32 -3.23 -8.37
N VAL A 104 14.35 -4.52 -8.10
CA VAL A 104 13.92 -5.09 -6.82
C VAL A 104 14.98 -4.90 -5.75
N GLU A 105 16.27 -5.10 -6.06
CA GLU A 105 17.40 -4.89 -5.13
C GLU A 105 17.47 -3.45 -4.59
N LEU A 106 16.95 -2.46 -5.33
CA LEU A 106 17.00 -1.05 -4.93
C LEU A 106 16.35 -0.80 -3.57
N ALA A 107 15.17 -1.40 -3.32
CA ALA A 107 14.48 -1.27 -2.04
C ALA A 107 15.31 -1.78 -0.86
N LEU A 108 16.03 -2.90 -1.05
CA LEU A 108 16.95 -3.47 -0.04
C LEU A 108 18.22 -2.64 0.14
N THR A 109 18.65 -1.92 -0.90
CA THR A 109 19.82 -1.03 -0.82
C THR A 109 19.55 0.12 0.15
N LEU A 110 18.36 0.70 0.08
CA LEU A 110 17.93 1.79 0.95
C LEU A 110 17.78 1.33 2.41
N SER A 111 17.48 0.05 2.63
CA SER A 111 17.37 -0.56 3.97
C SER A 111 18.72 -1.04 4.54
N GLY A 112 19.85 -0.78 3.86
CA GLY A 112 21.19 -1.12 4.37
C GLY A 112 21.57 -2.60 4.30
N VAL A 113 20.84 -3.43 3.55
CA VAL A 113 21.09 -4.88 3.40
C VAL A 113 22.37 -5.13 2.59
N SER A 114 23.16 -6.12 2.97
CA SER A 114 24.41 -6.49 2.26
C SER A 114 24.14 -6.92 0.81
N LYS A 115 25.13 -6.73 -0.09
CA LYS A 115 24.97 -7.04 -1.53
C LYS A 115 24.58 -8.51 -1.79
N ALA A 116 25.17 -9.45 -1.07
CA ALA A 116 24.88 -10.87 -1.24
C ALA A 116 23.44 -11.21 -0.83
N GLU A 117 23.01 -10.69 0.31
CA GLU A 117 21.67 -10.89 0.84
C GLU A 117 20.60 -10.18 0.00
N ARG A 118 20.89 -8.96 -0.54
CA ARG A 118 19.99 -8.27 -1.46
C ARG A 118 19.67 -9.12 -2.67
N LYS A 119 20.72 -9.66 -3.34
CA LYS A 119 20.54 -10.48 -4.53
C LYS A 119 19.68 -11.71 -4.23
N LYS A 120 19.94 -12.39 -3.12
CA LYS A 120 19.18 -13.57 -2.70
C LYS A 120 17.69 -13.22 -2.49
N ARG A 121 17.40 -12.23 -1.65
CA ARG A 121 16.01 -11.81 -1.37
C ARG A 121 15.27 -11.29 -2.61
N ALA A 122 15.96 -10.56 -3.48
CA ALA A 122 15.36 -10.05 -4.71
C ALA A 122 15.00 -11.19 -5.67
N ILE A 123 15.83 -12.23 -5.79
CA ILE A 123 15.51 -13.42 -6.58
C ILE A 123 14.30 -14.14 -5.98
N GLU A 124 14.29 -14.41 -4.68
CA GLU A 124 13.17 -15.05 -4.00
C GLU A 124 11.86 -14.27 -4.17
N ALA A 125 11.91 -12.93 -4.11
CA ALA A 125 10.74 -12.08 -4.33
C ALA A 125 10.23 -12.18 -5.78
N LEU A 126 11.13 -12.24 -6.76
CA LEU A 126 10.78 -12.40 -8.17
C LEU A 126 10.23 -13.79 -8.49
N GLU A 127 10.76 -14.84 -7.87
CA GLU A 127 10.24 -16.21 -7.98
C GLU A 127 8.79 -16.30 -7.45
N LYS A 128 8.50 -15.66 -6.31
CA LYS A 128 7.15 -15.61 -5.71
C LYS A 128 6.10 -14.99 -6.63
N VAL A 129 6.50 -14.08 -7.51
CA VAL A 129 5.59 -13.47 -8.50
C VAL A 129 5.69 -14.13 -9.90
N GLY A 130 6.40 -15.26 -10.02
CA GLY A 130 6.54 -16.03 -11.27
C GLY A 130 7.51 -15.42 -12.29
N LEU A 131 8.54 -14.68 -11.86
CA LEU A 131 9.50 -13.98 -12.71
C LEU A 131 10.96 -14.41 -12.48
N GLY A 132 11.21 -15.56 -11.86
CA GLY A 132 12.56 -16.06 -11.56
C GLY A 132 13.47 -16.17 -12.78
N GLU A 133 12.94 -16.56 -13.94
CA GLU A 133 13.70 -16.67 -15.20
C GLU A 133 13.89 -15.31 -15.92
N GLN A 134 13.23 -14.25 -15.47
CA GLN A 134 13.22 -12.94 -16.14
C GLN A 134 14.18 -11.93 -15.50
N ILE A 135 14.96 -12.32 -14.49
CA ILE A 135 15.75 -11.43 -13.62
C ILE A 135 16.76 -10.54 -14.36
N HIS A 136 17.26 -10.98 -15.52
CA HIS A 136 18.23 -10.25 -16.34
C HIS A 136 17.61 -9.33 -17.38
N LYS A 137 16.28 -9.44 -17.63
CA LYS A 137 15.58 -8.55 -18.56
C LYS A 137 15.48 -7.13 -18.02
N LYS A 138 15.27 -6.18 -18.92
CA LYS A 138 14.94 -4.79 -18.61
C LYS A 138 13.45 -4.55 -18.79
N PRO A 139 12.86 -3.50 -18.18
CA PRO A 139 11.43 -3.18 -18.29
C PRO A 139 10.92 -3.10 -19.73
N ASN A 140 11.70 -2.57 -20.67
CA ASN A 140 11.32 -2.48 -22.07
C ASN A 140 11.26 -3.83 -22.81
N GLN A 141 11.64 -4.93 -22.17
CA GLN A 141 11.57 -6.31 -22.68
C GLN A 141 10.43 -7.10 -22.00
N MET A 142 9.56 -6.43 -21.24
CA MET A 142 8.53 -7.01 -20.41
C MET A 142 7.14 -6.55 -20.86
N SER A 143 6.12 -7.42 -20.68
CA SER A 143 4.73 -6.99 -20.81
C SER A 143 4.30 -6.11 -19.63
N GLY A 144 3.18 -5.39 -19.76
CA GLY A 144 2.60 -4.58 -18.68
C GLY A 144 2.38 -5.38 -17.39
N GLY A 145 1.79 -6.58 -17.51
CA GLY A 145 1.56 -7.46 -16.37
C GLY A 145 2.86 -7.98 -15.73
N GLN A 146 3.88 -8.26 -16.53
CA GLN A 146 5.20 -8.63 -16.01
C GLN A 146 5.83 -7.45 -15.27
N MET A 147 5.77 -6.23 -15.80
CA MET A 147 6.27 -5.02 -15.13
C MET A 147 5.54 -4.78 -13.80
N GLN A 148 4.22 -5.02 -13.76
CA GLN A 148 3.45 -4.89 -12.52
C GLN A 148 3.85 -5.95 -11.48
N ARG A 149 4.11 -7.19 -11.89
CA ARG A 149 4.66 -8.23 -11.00
C ARG A 149 6.04 -7.85 -10.46
N VAL A 150 6.90 -7.22 -11.26
CA VAL A 150 8.18 -6.67 -10.77
C VAL A 150 7.95 -5.59 -9.72
N ALA A 151 7.01 -4.66 -9.95
CA ALA A 151 6.67 -3.61 -8.99
C ALA A 151 6.13 -4.20 -7.67
N ILE A 152 5.32 -5.26 -7.73
CA ILE A 152 4.84 -6.00 -6.55
C ILE A 152 6.00 -6.70 -5.84
N ALA A 153 6.90 -7.38 -6.56
CA ALA A 153 8.08 -8.03 -5.96
C ALA A 153 8.96 -7.00 -5.24
N ARG A 154 9.20 -5.83 -5.86
CA ARG A 154 9.93 -4.73 -5.24
C ARG A 154 9.26 -4.21 -3.98
N ALA A 155 7.94 -4.09 -3.99
CA ALA A 155 7.16 -3.65 -2.83
C ALA A 155 7.24 -4.65 -1.67
N LEU A 156 7.34 -5.96 -1.95
CA LEU A 156 7.33 -7.03 -0.96
C LEU A 156 8.72 -7.42 -0.43
N VAL A 157 9.80 -7.02 -1.09
CA VAL A 157 11.15 -7.55 -0.82
C VAL A 157 11.68 -7.24 0.59
N ASN A 158 11.22 -6.14 1.20
CA ASN A 158 11.49 -5.77 2.60
C ASN A 158 10.54 -6.44 3.60
N ASN A 159 9.62 -7.31 3.13
CA ASN A 159 8.60 -7.94 3.94
C ASN A 159 7.76 -6.94 4.75
N PRO A 160 7.13 -5.94 4.10
CA PRO A 160 6.35 -4.91 4.78
C PRO A 160 5.07 -5.48 5.40
N ASP A 161 4.58 -4.84 6.46
CA ASP A 161 3.29 -5.18 7.09
C ASP A 161 2.10 -4.68 6.24
N ILE A 162 2.31 -3.61 5.47
CA ILE A 162 1.27 -2.91 4.71
C ILE A 162 1.69 -2.77 3.25
N LEU A 163 0.81 -3.17 2.33
CA LEU A 163 0.97 -2.94 0.90
C LEU A 163 -0.06 -1.90 0.44
N LEU A 164 0.43 -0.79 -0.09
CA LEU A 164 -0.38 0.29 -0.66
C LEU A 164 -0.39 0.17 -2.17
N ALA A 165 -1.57 0.07 -2.77
CA ALA A 165 -1.73 -0.12 -4.21
C ALA A 165 -2.59 1.01 -4.81
N ASP A 166 -1.97 1.85 -5.66
CA ASP A 166 -2.65 2.93 -6.36
C ASP A 166 -3.00 2.48 -7.79
N GLU A 167 -4.29 2.17 -8.02
CA GLU A 167 -4.82 1.69 -9.32
C GLU A 167 -3.95 0.58 -9.96
N PRO A 168 -3.66 -0.53 -9.24
CA PRO A 168 -2.61 -1.49 -9.63
C PRO A 168 -2.88 -2.22 -10.96
N THR A 169 -4.09 -2.12 -11.50
CA THR A 169 -4.52 -2.74 -12.76
C THR A 169 -4.90 -1.71 -13.83
N GLY A 170 -4.81 -0.42 -13.54
CA GLY A 170 -5.34 0.63 -14.41
C GLY A 170 -4.67 0.77 -15.79
N ALA A 171 -3.50 0.15 -15.99
CA ALA A 171 -2.78 0.12 -17.27
C ALA A 171 -2.74 -1.29 -17.92
N LEU A 172 -3.56 -2.24 -17.43
CA LEU A 172 -3.55 -3.64 -17.85
C LEU A 172 -4.83 -4.03 -18.57
N ASP A 173 -4.74 -5.05 -19.42
CA ASP A 173 -5.90 -5.73 -19.99
C ASP A 173 -6.66 -6.54 -18.91
N THR A 174 -7.86 -6.99 -19.24
CA THR A 174 -8.76 -7.66 -18.29
C THR A 174 -8.16 -8.95 -17.72
N GLU A 175 -7.56 -9.80 -18.56
CA GLU A 175 -7.01 -11.08 -18.13
C GLU A 175 -5.81 -10.89 -17.20
N THR A 176 -4.90 -10.00 -17.58
CA THR A 176 -3.75 -9.65 -16.76
C THR A 176 -4.18 -8.98 -15.44
N SER A 177 -5.23 -8.15 -15.47
CA SER A 177 -5.80 -7.52 -14.26
C SER A 177 -6.30 -8.56 -13.27
N ILE A 178 -7.01 -9.60 -13.73
CA ILE A 178 -7.46 -10.72 -12.89
C ILE A 178 -6.26 -11.39 -12.20
N GLN A 179 -5.22 -11.73 -12.97
CA GLN A 179 -4.02 -12.38 -12.42
C GLN A 179 -3.31 -11.52 -11.35
N ILE A 180 -3.24 -10.20 -11.54
CA ILE A 180 -2.66 -9.29 -10.54
C ILE A 180 -3.54 -9.21 -9.29
N MET A 181 -4.87 -9.17 -9.46
CA MET A 181 -5.79 -9.13 -8.33
C MET A 181 -5.78 -10.43 -7.52
N GLU A 182 -5.66 -11.58 -8.16
CA GLU A 182 -5.49 -12.87 -7.48
C GLU A 182 -4.19 -12.92 -6.68
N LEU A 183 -3.09 -12.43 -7.27
CA LEU A 183 -1.81 -12.32 -6.57
C LEU A 183 -1.93 -11.41 -5.32
N LEU A 184 -2.56 -10.24 -5.44
CA LEU A 184 -2.78 -9.34 -4.29
C LEU A 184 -3.67 -10.00 -3.23
N LYS A 185 -4.73 -10.72 -3.64
CA LYS A 185 -5.59 -11.44 -2.72
C LYS A 185 -4.85 -12.53 -1.94
N GLU A 186 -3.93 -13.24 -2.59
CA GLU A 186 -3.08 -14.23 -1.89
C GLU A 186 -2.16 -13.55 -0.88
N ILE A 187 -1.54 -12.43 -1.25
CA ILE A 187 -0.67 -11.65 -0.37
C ILE A 187 -1.43 -11.10 0.85
N SER A 188 -2.73 -10.77 0.71
CA SER A 188 -3.54 -10.20 1.80
C SER A 188 -3.84 -11.16 2.95
N LYS A 189 -3.57 -12.46 2.80
CA LYS A 189 -3.73 -13.44 3.87
C LYS A 189 -2.79 -13.19 5.05
N ASP A 190 -1.62 -12.62 4.79
CA ASP A 190 -0.56 -12.43 5.78
C ASP A 190 -0.31 -10.96 6.13
N ARG A 191 -0.97 -10.00 5.46
CA ARG A 191 -0.74 -8.56 5.67
C ARG A 191 -1.91 -7.70 5.24
N LEU A 192 -1.88 -6.45 5.65
CA LEU A 192 -2.84 -5.44 5.21
C LEU A 192 -2.54 -4.98 3.78
N ILE A 193 -3.55 -5.06 2.90
CA ILE A 193 -3.52 -4.41 1.58
C ILE A 193 -4.55 -3.29 1.55
N ILE A 194 -4.12 -2.09 1.21
CA ILE A 194 -5.00 -0.94 0.95
C ILE A 194 -4.85 -0.58 -0.52
N MET A 195 -5.89 -0.88 -1.30
CA MET A 195 -5.95 -0.55 -2.72
C MET A 195 -6.89 0.63 -2.93
N VAL A 196 -6.46 1.61 -3.69
CA VAL A 196 -7.38 2.63 -4.22
C VAL A 196 -7.73 2.29 -5.66
N THR A 197 -9.01 2.40 -6.01
CA THR A 197 -9.50 2.09 -7.34
C THR A 197 -10.79 2.84 -7.64
N HIS A 198 -11.07 3.04 -8.93
CA HIS A 198 -12.36 3.50 -9.42
C HIS A 198 -13.21 2.37 -10.02
N ASN A 199 -12.69 1.11 -10.02
CA ASN A 199 -13.38 -0.05 -10.58
C ASN A 199 -14.16 -0.81 -9.48
N PRO A 200 -15.51 -0.73 -9.44
CA PRO A 200 -16.32 -1.36 -8.42
C PRO A 200 -16.36 -2.88 -8.53
N GLU A 201 -16.21 -3.45 -9.73
CA GLU A 201 -16.22 -4.91 -9.93
C GLU A 201 -14.96 -5.55 -9.33
N LEU A 202 -13.79 -4.97 -9.58
CA LEU A 202 -12.55 -5.46 -8.96
C LEU A 202 -12.60 -5.34 -7.44
N ALA A 203 -13.08 -4.20 -6.91
CA ALA A 203 -13.25 -4.04 -5.48
C ALA A 203 -14.17 -5.14 -4.89
N LYS A 204 -15.33 -5.38 -5.50
CA LYS A 204 -16.32 -6.36 -5.03
C LYS A 204 -15.81 -7.81 -5.08
N ASN A 205 -15.06 -8.17 -6.12
CA ASN A 205 -14.66 -9.56 -6.36
C ASN A 205 -13.42 -9.99 -5.54
N TYR A 206 -12.56 -9.03 -5.17
CA TYR A 206 -11.26 -9.37 -4.57
C TYR A 206 -11.07 -8.85 -3.15
N SER A 207 -11.73 -7.75 -2.77
CA SER A 207 -11.53 -7.16 -1.44
C SER A 207 -12.40 -7.83 -0.38
N THR A 208 -11.90 -7.89 0.83
CA THR A 208 -12.67 -8.33 2.01
C THR A 208 -13.51 -7.19 2.57
N ARG A 209 -13.11 -5.93 2.30
CA ARG A 209 -13.79 -4.72 2.76
C ARG A 209 -13.71 -3.62 1.71
N ILE A 210 -14.80 -2.89 1.54
CA ILE A 210 -14.89 -1.76 0.60
C ILE A 210 -15.29 -0.50 1.37
N VAL A 211 -14.43 0.51 1.30
CA VAL A 211 -14.69 1.85 1.86
C VAL A 211 -14.94 2.81 0.69
N LYS A 212 -16.10 3.48 0.67
CA LYS A 212 -16.42 4.45 -0.37
C LYS A 212 -16.01 5.86 0.06
N LEU A 213 -15.23 6.49 -0.79
CA LEU A 213 -14.77 7.87 -0.63
C LEU A 213 -15.44 8.77 -1.69
N LEU A 214 -16.06 9.86 -1.24
CA LEU A 214 -16.67 10.88 -2.09
C LEU A 214 -16.29 12.27 -1.56
N ASP A 215 -15.72 13.11 -2.42
CA ASP A 215 -15.36 14.50 -2.11
C ASP A 215 -14.62 14.70 -0.77
N GLY A 216 -13.71 13.79 -0.47
CA GLY A 216 -12.86 13.84 0.72
C GLY A 216 -13.49 13.33 2.01
N VAL A 217 -14.67 12.69 1.94
CA VAL A 217 -15.34 12.06 3.10
C VAL A 217 -15.65 10.58 2.84
N ILE A 218 -15.64 9.76 3.89
CA ILE A 218 -16.13 8.38 3.83
C ILE A 218 -17.65 8.40 3.85
N THR A 219 -18.28 7.80 2.83
CA THR A 219 -19.74 7.72 2.72
C THR A 219 -20.30 6.35 3.04
N ASP A 220 -19.47 5.29 2.96
CA ASP A 220 -19.88 3.92 3.22
C ASP A 220 -18.66 3.07 3.58
N ASP A 221 -18.86 2.07 4.42
CA ASP A 221 -17.86 1.09 4.83
C ASP A 221 -18.56 -0.26 5.00
N SER A 222 -18.22 -1.22 4.16
CA SER A 222 -18.93 -2.52 4.09
C SER A 222 -18.71 -3.43 5.29
N ASP A 223 -17.63 -3.22 6.04
CA ASP A 223 -17.27 -4.01 7.22
C ASP A 223 -16.42 -3.17 8.20
N PRO A 224 -17.03 -2.17 8.87
CA PRO A 224 -16.31 -1.24 9.73
C PRO A 224 -15.53 -1.97 10.83
N TYR A 225 -14.28 -1.56 11.04
CA TYR A 225 -13.45 -2.02 12.14
C TYR A 225 -13.46 -0.97 13.24
N THR A 226 -14.17 -1.26 14.32
CA THR A 226 -14.44 -0.31 15.39
C THR A 226 -13.28 -0.21 16.40
N LEU A 227 -13.35 0.73 17.32
CA LEU A 227 -12.39 0.81 18.43
C LEU A 227 -12.53 -0.42 19.35
N GLU A 228 -13.76 -0.88 19.58
CA GLU A 228 -14.04 -2.06 20.41
C GLU A 228 -13.44 -3.33 19.81
N ASP A 229 -13.56 -3.52 18.48
CA ASP A 229 -12.94 -4.64 17.75
C ASP A 229 -11.42 -4.60 17.89
N MET A 230 -10.82 -3.42 17.73
CA MET A 230 -9.39 -3.22 17.84
C MET A 230 -8.87 -3.54 19.24
N GLU A 231 -9.57 -3.09 20.30
CA GLU A 231 -9.22 -3.39 21.67
C GLU A 231 -9.38 -4.89 22.00
N ALA A 232 -10.39 -5.55 21.41
CA ALA A 232 -10.58 -6.99 21.53
C ALA A 232 -9.42 -7.76 20.91
N ASP A 233 -8.98 -7.37 19.71
CA ASP A 233 -7.83 -7.98 19.02
C ASP A 233 -6.51 -7.78 19.79
N ILE A 234 -6.30 -6.62 20.41
CA ILE A 234 -5.13 -6.36 21.26
C ILE A 234 -5.13 -7.32 22.44
N ARG A 235 -6.25 -7.41 23.18
CA ARG A 235 -6.37 -8.31 24.34
C ARG A 235 -6.14 -9.78 23.94
N ALA A 236 -6.67 -10.22 22.80
CA ALA A 236 -6.47 -11.58 22.31
C ALA A 236 -4.99 -11.88 21.99
N LYS A 237 -4.27 -10.94 21.38
CA LYS A 237 -2.83 -11.08 21.09
C LYS A 237 -1.97 -11.12 22.35
N GLU A 238 -2.30 -10.34 23.36
CA GLU A 238 -1.60 -10.33 24.66
C GLU A 238 -1.81 -11.66 25.39
N ALA A 239 -3.05 -12.18 25.41
CA ALA A 239 -3.37 -13.48 26.02
C ALA A 239 -2.69 -14.66 25.31
N GLY A 240 -2.47 -14.57 23.99
CA GLY A 240 -1.77 -15.59 23.19
C GLY A 240 -0.24 -15.60 23.36
N LYS A 241 0.37 -14.49 23.79
CA LYS A 241 1.81 -14.37 24.05
C LYS A 241 2.24 -14.89 25.43
N GLY A 242 1.28 -15.23 26.30
CA GLY A 242 1.53 -15.74 27.65
C GLY A 242 1.55 -17.29 27.74
N LYS A 243 1.56 -17.98 26.63
CA LYS A 243 1.74 -19.44 26.52
C LYS A 243 2.98 -19.71 25.67
#